data_43ef5f19946f130b2ccfce6b9b650485
#
_entry.id   43ef5f19946f130b2ccfce6b9b650485
#
_cell.length_a   1.000
_cell.length_b   1.000
_cell.length_c   1.000
_cell.angle_alpha   90.00
_cell.angle_beta   90.00
_cell.angle_gamma   90.00
#
_symmetry.space_group_name_H-M   'P 1'
#
loop_
_entity.id
_entity.type
_entity.pdbx_description
1 polymer ?
#
loop_
_entity_poly.entity_id
_entity_poly.type
_entity_poly.pdbx_seq_one_letter_code
_entity_poly.pdbx_strand_id
1 'polypeptide(L)'
;MELSFASRKLAKELADEKTIVRNYGTDNGRRICLRLAQLTAADDLETLRLLPQTRAHELTGDRAGQISVDVKHPYRLLLVPAHDEIPRKPDGGLDWARVTKLKILGIVDTH
;
A
#
# COMPACT_ATOMS: atom_id res chain seq x y z
N MET A 1 -5.61 -4.13 8.44
CA MET A 1 -4.70 -3.12 9.04
C MET A 1 -5.35 -1.75 9.03
N GLU A 2 -4.85 -0.87 9.85
CA GLU A 2 -5.24 0.53 9.86
C GLU A 2 -4.58 1.28 8.71
N LEU A 3 -5.38 2.01 7.92
CA LEU A 3 -4.87 2.78 6.79
C LEU A 3 -5.04 4.28 7.04
N SER A 4 -4.05 5.05 6.66
CA SER A 4 -4.11 6.50 6.58
C SER A 4 -3.57 6.96 5.22
N PHE A 5 -3.66 8.25 4.93
CA PHE A 5 -3.28 8.79 3.64
C PHE A 5 -2.32 9.95 3.82
N ALA A 6 -1.38 10.10 2.88
CA ALA A 6 -0.35 11.13 2.95
C ALA A 6 -0.91 12.55 2.86
N SER A 7 -2.10 12.72 2.28
CA SER A 7 -2.73 14.05 2.13
C SER A 7 -4.25 13.92 2.13
N ARG A 8 -4.93 15.04 2.38
CA ARG A 8 -6.39 15.12 2.26
C ARG A 8 -6.86 14.90 0.82
N LYS A 9 -6.10 15.39 -0.13
CA LYS A 9 -6.40 15.20 -1.55
C LYS A 9 -6.41 13.71 -1.89
N LEU A 10 -5.38 12.98 -1.47
CA LEU A 10 -5.28 11.55 -1.71
C LEU A 10 -6.42 10.79 -1.00
N ALA A 11 -6.73 11.16 0.23
CA ALA A 11 -7.84 10.55 0.96
C ALA A 11 -9.17 10.72 0.23
N LYS A 12 -9.41 11.89 -0.36
CA LYS A 12 -10.61 12.15 -1.17
C LYS A 12 -10.62 11.35 -2.46
N GLU A 13 -9.47 11.25 -3.14
CA GLU A 13 -9.35 10.48 -4.38
C GLU A 13 -9.62 8.99 -4.19
N LEU A 14 -9.32 8.47 -3.01
CA LEU A 14 -9.45 7.05 -2.67
C LEU A 14 -10.60 6.76 -1.70
N ALA A 15 -11.56 7.69 -1.57
CA ALA A 15 -12.61 7.60 -0.56
C ALA A 15 -13.64 6.49 -0.82
N ASP A 16 -13.95 6.22 -2.08
CA ASP A 16 -14.94 5.21 -2.46
C ASP A 16 -14.66 4.70 -3.88
N GLU A 17 -15.29 3.57 -4.24
CA GLU A 17 -15.07 2.94 -5.54
C GLU A 17 -15.38 3.88 -6.71
N LYS A 18 -16.49 4.60 -6.65
CA LYS A 18 -16.90 5.50 -7.72
C LYS A 18 -15.84 6.58 -7.97
N THR A 19 -15.33 7.18 -6.91
CA THR A 19 -14.29 8.21 -6.98
C THR A 19 -12.97 7.63 -7.50
N ILE A 20 -12.60 6.45 -7.03
CA ILE A 20 -11.38 5.76 -7.47
C ILE A 20 -11.45 5.46 -8.97
N VAL A 21 -12.56 4.89 -9.43
CA VAL A 21 -12.76 4.57 -10.86
C VAL A 21 -12.72 5.84 -11.71
N ARG A 22 -13.34 6.91 -11.23
CA ARG A 22 -13.32 8.19 -11.94
C ARG A 22 -11.91 8.75 -12.11
N ASN A 23 -11.06 8.62 -11.07
CA ASN A 23 -9.71 9.17 -11.08
C ASN A 23 -8.68 8.28 -11.78
N TYR A 24 -8.85 6.96 -11.76
CA TYR A 24 -7.85 5.99 -12.21
C TYR A 24 -8.32 5.07 -13.33
N GLY A 25 -9.56 5.23 -13.78
CA GLY A 25 -10.17 4.37 -14.80
C GLY A 25 -10.77 3.10 -14.21
N THR A 26 -11.56 2.39 -15.02
CA THR A 26 -12.33 1.24 -14.56
C THR A 26 -11.42 0.08 -14.12
N ASP A 27 -10.49 -0.34 -14.99
CA ASP A 27 -9.63 -1.49 -14.71
C ASP A 27 -8.71 -1.23 -13.52
N ASN A 28 -7.95 -0.12 -13.56
CA ASN A 28 -7.02 0.21 -12.50
C ASN A 28 -7.78 0.55 -11.21
N GLY A 29 -8.87 1.28 -11.32
CA GLY A 29 -9.70 1.65 -10.17
C GLY A 29 -10.22 0.43 -9.41
N ARG A 30 -10.69 -0.59 -10.12
CA ARG A 30 -11.14 -1.85 -9.50
C ARG A 30 -10.00 -2.58 -8.80
N ARG A 31 -8.81 -2.60 -9.40
CA ARG A 31 -7.63 -3.23 -8.77
C ARG A 31 -7.20 -2.46 -7.53
N ILE A 32 -7.23 -1.13 -7.57
CA ILE A 32 -6.94 -0.30 -6.40
C ILE A 32 -7.93 -0.61 -5.27
N CYS A 33 -9.23 -0.65 -5.57
CA CYS A 33 -10.26 -1.01 -4.59
C CYS A 33 -10.00 -2.37 -3.96
N LEU A 34 -9.64 -3.37 -4.78
CA LEU A 34 -9.33 -4.71 -4.31
C LEU A 34 -8.11 -4.69 -3.36
N ARG A 35 -7.05 -3.98 -3.73
CA ARG A 35 -5.85 -3.89 -2.88
C ARG A 35 -6.15 -3.19 -1.56
N LEU A 36 -6.89 -2.08 -1.59
CA LEU A 36 -7.28 -1.38 -0.36
C LEU A 36 -8.11 -2.28 0.56
N ALA A 37 -9.03 -3.06 0.00
CA ALA A 37 -9.83 -4.02 0.77
C ALA A 37 -8.96 -5.13 1.38
N GLN A 38 -7.99 -5.65 0.63
CA GLN A 38 -7.06 -6.66 1.13
C GLN A 38 -6.17 -6.11 2.24
N LEU A 39 -5.67 -4.88 2.09
CA LEU A 39 -4.88 -4.20 3.12
C LEU A 39 -5.69 -4.01 4.40
N THR A 40 -6.93 -3.57 4.26
CA THR A 40 -7.81 -3.36 5.41
C THR A 40 -8.12 -4.67 6.14
N ALA A 41 -8.37 -5.74 5.39
CA ALA A 41 -8.73 -7.04 5.94
C ALA A 41 -7.55 -7.79 6.57
N ALA A 42 -6.32 -7.54 6.12
CA ALA A 42 -5.13 -8.21 6.64
C ALA A 42 -4.82 -7.75 8.06
N ASP A 43 -4.42 -8.69 8.93
CA ASP A 43 -4.03 -8.38 10.30
C ASP A 43 -2.68 -7.66 10.38
N ASP A 44 -1.77 -8.00 9.46
CA ASP A 44 -0.43 -7.44 9.40
C ASP A 44 0.09 -7.45 7.96
N LEU A 45 1.22 -6.79 7.76
CA LEU A 45 1.82 -6.65 6.43
C LEU A 45 2.31 -8.00 5.87
N GLU A 46 2.79 -8.90 6.72
CA GLU A 46 3.27 -10.21 6.31
C GLU A 46 2.18 -11.02 5.61
N THR A 47 0.91 -10.83 6.01
CA THR A 47 -0.23 -11.50 5.39
C THR A 47 -0.33 -11.21 3.89
N LEU A 48 0.10 -10.04 3.43
CA LEU A 48 0.07 -9.69 2.01
C LEU A 48 1.01 -10.57 1.16
N ARG A 49 2.08 -11.09 1.76
CA ARG A 49 3.00 -11.99 1.06
C ARG A 49 2.35 -13.31 0.69
N LEU A 50 1.26 -13.65 1.38
CA LEU A 50 0.47 -14.85 1.11
C LEU A 50 -0.49 -14.65 -0.08
N LEU A 51 -0.59 -13.43 -0.60
CA LEU A 51 -1.42 -13.06 -1.73
C LEU A 51 -0.51 -12.72 -2.93
N PRO A 52 -0.16 -13.70 -3.78
CA PRO A 52 0.84 -13.50 -4.85
C PRO A 52 0.55 -12.33 -5.77
N GLN A 53 -0.72 -12.06 -6.05
CA GLN A 53 -1.13 -11.00 -6.96
C GLN A 53 -0.76 -9.61 -6.46
N THR A 54 -0.55 -9.44 -5.14
CA THR A 54 -0.17 -8.14 -4.58
C THR A 54 1.27 -7.80 -4.89
N ARG A 55 2.14 -8.82 -5.03
CA ARG A 55 3.59 -8.66 -5.21
C ARG A 55 4.18 -7.65 -4.24
N ALA A 56 3.72 -7.69 -3.00
CA ALA A 56 4.15 -6.76 -1.95
C ALA A 56 5.64 -6.93 -1.65
N HIS A 57 6.42 -5.85 -1.77
CA HIS A 57 7.85 -5.88 -1.50
C HIS A 57 8.36 -4.49 -1.10
N GLU A 58 9.48 -4.47 -0.40
CA GLU A 58 10.17 -3.22 -0.06
C GLU A 58 10.93 -2.69 -1.28
N LEU A 59 10.93 -1.37 -1.42
CA LEU A 59 11.70 -0.69 -2.45
C LEU A 59 13.08 -0.30 -1.92
N THR A 60 14.00 -0.06 -2.86
CA THR A 60 15.39 0.33 -2.58
C THR A 60 15.72 1.67 -3.22
N GLY A 61 16.96 2.14 -3.05
CA GLY A 61 17.41 3.40 -3.63
C GLY A 61 16.65 4.60 -3.06
N ASP A 62 16.21 5.47 -3.93
CA ASP A 62 15.50 6.72 -3.54
C ASP A 62 14.18 6.47 -2.83
N ARG A 63 13.61 5.26 -3.00
CA ARG A 63 12.35 4.88 -2.36
C ARG A 63 12.55 3.92 -1.20
N ALA A 64 13.76 3.81 -0.67
CA ALA A 64 14.04 2.94 0.48
C ALA A 64 13.08 3.23 1.64
N GLY A 65 12.57 2.19 2.26
CA GLY A 65 11.58 2.29 3.34
C GLY A 65 10.13 2.30 2.86
N GLN A 66 9.90 2.42 1.56
CA GLN A 66 8.56 2.31 1.00
C GLN A 66 8.27 0.87 0.59
N ILE A 67 6.98 0.53 0.56
CA ILE A 67 6.48 -0.77 0.15
C ILE A 67 5.63 -0.58 -1.08
N SER A 68 5.85 -1.43 -2.08
CA SER A 68 5.09 -1.42 -3.33
C SER A 68 4.10 -2.58 -3.35
N VAL A 69 2.87 -2.29 -3.76
CA VAL A 69 1.83 -3.29 -3.99
C VAL A 69 1.30 -3.11 -5.41
N ASP A 70 1.17 -4.21 -6.15
CA ASP A 70 0.75 -4.14 -7.55
C ASP A 70 -0.71 -3.72 -7.69
N VAL A 71 -0.94 -2.82 -8.63
CA VAL A 71 -2.24 -2.52 -9.22
C VAL A 71 -2.11 -2.75 -10.73
N LYS A 72 -2.86 -2.07 -11.57
CA LYS A 72 -2.72 -2.29 -13.02
C LYS A 72 -1.37 -1.75 -13.50
N HIS A 73 -0.56 -2.62 -14.17
CA HIS A 73 0.72 -2.22 -14.77
C HIS A 73 0.52 -0.98 -15.69
N PRO A 74 1.37 0.04 -15.65
CA PRO A 74 2.66 0.10 -14.94
C PRO A 74 2.58 0.72 -13.53
N TYR A 75 1.39 0.88 -12.98
CA TYR A 75 1.19 1.58 -11.72
C TYR A 75 1.41 0.69 -10.51
N ARG A 76 1.78 1.34 -9.40
CA ARG A 76 1.98 0.71 -8.09
C ARG A 76 1.30 1.54 -7.02
N LEU A 77 0.76 0.87 -6.02
CA LEU A 77 0.30 1.49 -4.79
C LEU A 77 1.48 1.54 -3.82
N LEU A 78 1.89 2.73 -3.41
CA LEU A 78 3.02 2.91 -2.50
C LEU A 78 2.55 3.18 -1.09
N LEU A 79 3.20 2.52 -0.14
CA LEU A 79 2.88 2.56 1.29
C LEU A 79 4.14 2.77 2.12
N VAL A 80 3.95 3.25 3.36
CA VAL A 80 4.97 3.19 4.41
C VAL A 80 4.32 2.71 5.71
N PRO A 81 5.08 2.04 6.59
CA PRO A 81 4.59 1.77 7.95
C PRO A 81 4.28 3.08 8.66
N ALA A 82 3.15 3.12 9.39
CA ALA A 82 2.66 4.34 10.04
C ALA A 82 2.66 4.22 11.57
N HIS A 83 3.60 3.49 12.13
CA HIS A 83 3.82 3.38 13.57
C HIS A 83 4.67 4.54 14.07
N ASP A 84 4.46 4.97 15.31
CA ASP A 84 5.33 5.96 15.96
C ASP A 84 6.76 5.43 16.03
N GLU A 85 6.90 4.14 16.35
CA GLU A 85 8.17 3.42 16.32
C GLU A 85 8.02 2.26 15.34
N ILE A 86 8.75 2.31 14.23
CA ILE A 86 8.64 1.31 13.17
C ILE A 86 9.13 -0.04 13.69
N PRO A 87 8.30 -1.11 13.58
CA PRO A 87 8.71 -2.45 14.04
C PRO A 87 9.90 -2.96 13.23
N ARG A 88 10.96 -3.34 13.94
CA ARG A 88 12.18 -3.86 13.31
C ARG A 88 12.60 -5.18 13.93
N LYS A 89 13.22 -6.02 13.09
CA LYS A 89 13.87 -7.25 13.52
C LYS A 89 15.23 -6.92 14.15
N PRO A 90 15.84 -7.86 14.91
CA PRO A 90 17.15 -7.64 15.50
C PRO A 90 18.24 -7.23 14.50
N ASP A 91 18.12 -7.65 13.22
CA ASP A 91 19.07 -7.28 12.16
C ASP A 91 18.83 -5.88 11.58
N GLY A 92 17.82 -5.15 12.07
CA GLY A 92 17.46 -3.81 11.61
C GLY A 92 16.45 -3.79 10.47
N GLY A 93 16.11 -4.92 9.89
CA GLY A 93 15.10 -5.02 8.83
C GLY A 93 13.70 -4.79 9.34
N LEU A 94 12.79 -4.41 8.43
CA LEU A 94 11.38 -4.22 8.77
C LEU A 94 10.76 -5.55 9.21
N ASP A 95 10.10 -5.53 10.35
CA ASP A 95 9.37 -6.70 10.84
C ASP A 95 7.93 -6.69 10.30
N TRP A 96 7.75 -7.29 9.14
CA TRP A 96 6.47 -7.30 8.43
C TRP A 96 5.33 -7.87 9.27
N ALA A 97 5.62 -8.86 10.11
CA ALA A 97 4.60 -9.51 10.94
C ALA A 97 4.06 -8.60 12.05
N ARG A 98 4.78 -7.53 12.38
CA ARG A 98 4.35 -6.57 13.41
C ARG A 98 3.87 -5.25 12.84
N VAL A 99 3.90 -5.07 11.50
CA VAL A 99 3.34 -3.87 10.88
C VAL A 99 1.82 -4.04 10.76
N THR A 100 1.08 -3.19 11.48
CA THR A 100 -0.39 -3.21 11.56
C THR A 100 -1.02 -1.89 11.13
N LYS A 101 -0.21 -0.89 10.81
CA LYS A 101 -0.64 0.45 10.40
C LYS A 101 0.16 0.89 9.19
N LEU A 102 -0.52 1.36 8.17
CA LEU A 102 0.09 1.79 6.91
C LEU A 102 -0.42 3.17 6.50
N LYS A 103 0.46 3.94 5.89
CA LYS A 103 0.08 5.19 5.24
C LYS A 103 0.21 5.02 3.73
N ILE A 104 -0.86 5.33 3.01
CA ILE A 104 -0.88 5.31 1.55
C ILE A 104 -0.19 6.59 1.04
N LEU A 105 0.85 6.42 0.23
CA LEU A 105 1.59 7.55 -0.35
C LEU A 105 1.02 7.98 -1.69
N GLY A 106 0.50 7.06 -2.48
CA GLY A 106 -0.10 7.35 -3.77
C GLY A 106 -0.09 6.16 -4.71
N ILE A 107 -0.63 6.40 -5.88
CA ILE A 107 -0.64 5.46 -7.01
C ILE A 107 0.30 6.06 -8.05
N VAL A 108 1.42 5.41 -8.30
CA VAL A 108 2.48 5.96 -9.14
C VAL A 108 2.98 4.95 -10.16
N ASP A 109 3.56 5.48 -11.25
CA ASP A 109 4.32 4.69 -12.21
C ASP A 109 5.79 4.70 -11.75
N THR A 110 6.29 3.51 -11.38
CA THR A 110 7.67 3.35 -10.88
C THR A 110 8.64 2.86 -11.94
N HIS A 111 8.19 2.77 -13.18
CA HIS A 111 9.01 2.29 -14.29
C HIS A 111 9.79 3.41 -14.97
#